data_8ff4b79769f86051ef539a0ba4a4752a
#
_entry.id   8ff4b79769f86051ef539a0ba4a4752a
#
_cell.length_a   1.000
_cell.length_b   1.000
_cell.length_c   1.000
_cell.angle_alpha   90.00
_cell.angle_beta   90.00
_cell.angle_gamma   90.00
#
_symmetry.space_group_name_H-M   'P 1'
#
loop_
_entity.id
_entity.type
_entity.pdbx_description
1 polymer ?
#
loop_
_entity_poly.entity_id
_entity_poly.type
_entity_poly.pdbx_seq_one_letter_code
_entity_poly.pdbx_strand_id
1 'polypeptide(L)'
;MTFFAYGPHSTLSGSGVTVPAVGSITNAPKLTFTIESTNDAAKMTDFVVAKNDASATQDRTHANSASGVTFTFRHVLSRLTFEAKPSVELSTTTGAKGTTYVMVRTAKILQSSSPKFYKSGVLDCADESWSGKVTATGDYDITKVLALTDEKAIVNTPADHTSNKYDAVKLTSNTTPITLFTSNEYLFLIPETAKTGTGTTSAGDVTIRFDYDIVTVDTALGKGYAITHHTTDAKLPAGALKQGVAYKYTIEFGINEVKILTPAVENWGSEAPGNITV
;
A
#
# COMPACT_ATOMS: atom_id res chain seq x y z
N MET A 1 18.93 -21.88 -22.91
CA MET A 1 19.51 -21.09 -21.77
C MET A 1 18.39 -20.32 -21.11
N THR A 2 18.32 -20.31 -19.78
CA THR A 2 17.33 -19.56 -19.04
C THR A 2 17.96 -18.27 -18.49
N PHE A 3 17.32 -17.14 -18.73
CA PHE A 3 17.73 -15.84 -18.22
C PHE A 3 16.69 -15.35 -17.22
N PHE A 4 17.13 -14.62 -16.21
CA PHE A 4 16.29 -14.00 -15.22
C PHE A 4 16.62 -12.51 -15.16
N ALA A 5 15.61 -11.68 -14.96
CA ALA A 5 15.75 -10.27 -14.76
C ALA A 5 14.92 -9.83 -13.55
N TYR A 6 15.30 -8.73 -12.90
CA TYR A 6 14.59 -8.15 -11.77
C TYR A 6 14.74 -6.62 -11.76
N GLY A 7 13.82 -5.95 -11.14
CA GLY A 7 13.84 -4.52 -10.88
C GLY A 7 13.17 -4.17 -9.55
N PRO A 8 13.64 -3.16 -8.82
CA PRO A 8 14.78 -2.29 -9.14
C PRO A 8 16.12 -3.00 -8.94
N HIS A 9 17.19 -2.45 -9.52
CA HIS A 9 18.52 -2.99 -9.34
C HIS A 9 18.98 -2.85 -7.89
N SER A 10 19.63 -3.88 -7.34
CA SER A 10 20.00 -3.98 -5.93
C SER A 10 20.95 -2.88 -5.43
N THR A 11 21.68 -2.22 -6.33
CA THR A 11 22.58 -1.10 -5.97
C THR A 11 21.86 0.23 -5.84
N LEU A 12 20.59 0.33 -6.25
CA LEU A 12 19.80 1.55 -6.07
C LEU A 12 19.47 1.70 -4.57
N SER A 13 19.70 2.89 -4.04
CA SER A 13 19.32 3.21 -2.66
C SER A 13 17.80 3.03 -2.48
N GLY A 14 17.42 2.30 -1.43
CA GLY A 14 16.00 2.03 -1.15
C GLY A 14 15.38 0.94 -2.03
N SER A 15 16.16 0.22 -2.86
CA SER A 15 15.62 -0.87 -3.68
C SER A 15 14.99 -2.00 -2.86
N GLY A 16 15.47 -2.21 -1.63
CA GLY A 16 15.06 -3.33 -0.78
C GLY A 16 15.52 -4.71 -1.29
N VAL A 17 16.13 -4.79 -2.47
CA VAL A 17 16.52 -6.05 -3.11
C VAL A 17 17.96 -6.43 -2.77
N THR A 18 18.16 -7.67 -2.31
CA THR A 18 19.49 -8.26 -2.12
C THR A 18 19.63 -9.48 -3.01
N VAL A 19 20.73 -9.52 -3.76
CA VAL A 19 21.06 -10.61 -4.70
C VAL A 19 22.12 -11.51 -4.07
N PRO A 20 22.02 -12.84 -4.22
CA PRO A 20 23.09 -13.75 -3.82
C PRO A 20 24.43 -13.41 -4.50
N ALA A 21 25.52 -13.76 -3.87
CA ALA A 21 26.85 -13.53 -4.43
C ALA A 21 27.02 -14.23 -5.78
N VAL A 22 27.68 -13.57 -6.72
CA VAL A 22 28.00 -14.14 -8.03
C VAL A 22 28.80 -15.42 -7.83
N GLY A 23 28.40 -16.50 -8.49
CA GLY A 23 29.03 -17.83 -8.35
C GLY A 23 28.33 -18.76 -7.35
N SER A 24 27.46 -18.25 -6.48
CA SER A 24 26.62 -19.07 -5.61
C SER A 24 25.28 -19.48 -6.27
N ILE A 25 25.00 -18.96 -7.45
CA ILE A 25 23.73 -19.22 -8.16
C ILE A 25 23.92 -20.43 -9.08
N THR A 26 23.51 -21.60 -8.63
CA THR A 26 23.56 -22.84 -9.41
C THR A 26 22.27 -23.13 -10.17
N ASN A 27 21.18 -22.46 -9.80
CA ASN A 27 19.83 -22.58 -10.35
C ASN A 27 19.21 -21.20 -10.56
N ALA A 28 17.89 -21.10 -10.59
CA ALA A 28 17.22 -19.80 -10.59
C ALA A 28 17.63 -18.97 -9.36
N PRO A 29 17.85 -17.66 -9.52
CA PRO A 29 18.24 -16.83 -8.41
C PRO A 29 17.09 -16.71 -7.38
N LYS A 30 17.50 -16.69 -6.11
CA LYS A 30 16.62 -16.39 -4.97
C LYS A 30 16.95 -15.00 -4.48
N LEU A 31 16.02 -14.09 -4.63
CA LEU A 31 16.19 -12.68 -4.30
C LEU A 31 15.56 -12.38 -2.94
N THR A 32 16.31 -11.78 -2.03
CA THR A 32 15.72 -11.28 -0.79
C THR A 32 15.19 -9.88 -1.02
N PHE A 33 13.93 -9.67 -0.66
CA PHE A 33 13.30 -8.35 -0.66
C PHE A 33 12.98 -7.93 0.78
N THR A 34 13.31 -6.70 1.10
CA THR A 34 13.03 -6.10 2.42
C THR A 34 12.28 -4.80 2.21
N ILE A 35 11.13 -4.67 2.83
CA ILE A 35 10.36 -3.42 2.84
C ILE A 35 11.17 -2.39 3.63
N GLU A 36 11.25 -1.17 3.11
CA GLU A 36 11.92 -0.06 3.77
C GLU A 36 11.43 0.09 5.22
N SER A 37 12.37 -0.01 6.16
CA SER A 37 12.06 -0.16 7.58
C SER A 37 11.89 1.16 8.32
N THR A 38 12.09 2.28 7.67
CA THR A 38 12.21 3.58 8.33
C THR A 38 10.90 4.33 8.49
N ASN A 39 9.77 3.64 8.46
CA ASN A 39 8.45 4.24 8.56
C ASN A 39 8.15 5.27 7.47
N ASP A 40 8.80 5.15 6.34
CA ASP A 40 8.62 6.03 5.19
C ASP A 40 7.99 5.26 4.03
N ALA A 41 6.68 5.07 4.10
CA ALA A 41 5.94 4.37 3.06
C ALA A 41 6.05 5.07 1.69
N ALA A 42 6.36 6.38 1.65
CA ALA A 42 6.62 7.12 0.42
C ALA A 42 7.87 6.62 -0.33
N LYS A 43 8.75 5.89 0.36
CA LYS A 43 9.96 5.28 -0.25
C LYS A 43 9.77 3.83 -0.64
N MET A 44 8.58 3.29 -0.48
CA MET A 44 8.31 1.93 -0.93
C MET A 44 8.53 1.80 -2.43
N THR A 45 9.27 0.79 -2.81
CA THR A 45 9.60 0.51 -4.21
C THR A 45 8.90 -0.76 -4.64
N ASP A 46 8.35 -0.74 -5.84
CA ASP A 46 7.81 -1.92 -6.46
C ASP A 46 8.92 -2.93 -6.82
N PHE A 47 8.59 -4.19 -6.75
CA PHE A 47 9.51 -5.28 -7.06
C PHE A 47 8.95 -6.13 -8.20
N VAL A 48 9.67 -6.14 -9.31
CA VAL A 48 9.30 -6.88 -10.51
C VAL A 48 10.36 -7.89 -10.89
N VAL A 49 9.93 -9.00 -11.44
CA VAL A 49 10.82 -10.06 -11.95
C VAL A 49 10.37 -10.53 -13.32
N ALA A 50 11.31 -11.03 -14.07
CA ALA A 50 11.04 -11.68 -15.34
C ALA A 50 11.94 -12.89 -15.52
N LYS A 51 11.40 -13.85 -16.23
CA LYS A 51 12.12 -15.01 -16.76
C LYS A 51 11.84 -15.04 -18.25
N ASN A 52 12.87 -15.32 -19.04
CA ASN A 52 12.63 -15.50 -20.47
C ASN A 52 11.70 -16.68 -20.69
N ASP A 53 10.82 -16.56 -21.68
CA ASP A 53 9.95 -17.66 -22.05
C ASP A 53 10.82 -18.83 -22.51
N ALA A 54 10.63 -19.99 -21.87
CA ALA A 54 11.30 -21.24 -22.21
C ALA A 54 10.70 -21.94 -23.45
N SER A 55 9.82 -21.23 -24.19
CA SER A 55 9.32 -21.79 -25.45
C SER A 55 10.51 -22.11 -26.35
N ALA A 56 10.48 -23.28 -26.97
CA ALA A 56 11.58 -23.96 -27.65
C ALA A 56 12.28 -23.16 -28.77
N THR A 57 11.80 -22.01 -29.10
CA THR A 57 12.35 -21.12 -30.13
C THR A 57 13.41 -20.13 -29.65
N GLN A 58 13.68 -20.07 -28.34
CA GLN A 58 14.66 -19.14 -27.77
C GLN A 58 15.97 -19.82 -27.35
N ASP A 59 16.47 -20.76 -28.13
CA ASP A 59 17.83 -21.26 -27.95
C ASP A 59 18.80 -20.11 -28.33
N ARG A 60 19.26 -19.40 -27.32
CA ARG A 60 20.23 -18.31 -27.48
C ARG A 60 21.63 -18.86 -27.38
N THR A 61 22.09 -19.45 -28.49
CA THR A 61 23.50 -19.70 -28.69
C THR A 61 24.19 -18.46 -29.20
N HIS A 62 25.51 -18.40 -29.14
CA HIS A 62 26.30 -17.30 -29.71
C HIS A 62 25.94 -17.02 -31.17
N ALA A 63 25.57 -18.05 -31.90
CA ALA A 63 25.15 -17.94 -33.31
C ALA A 63 23.80 -17.26 -33.51
N ASN A 64 22.94 -17.20 -32.49
CA ASN A 64 21.59 -16.62 -32.53
C ASN A 64 21.49 -15.31 -31.74
N SER A 65 22.62 -14.67 -31.45
CA SER A 65 22.66 -13.47 -30.59
C SER A 65 22.02 -12.21 -31.20
N ALA A 66 21.77 -12.23 -32.53
CA ALA A 66 21.24 -11.06 -33.27
C ALA A 66 19.80 -10.66 -32.90
N SER A 67 19.03 -11.55 -32.28
CA SER A 67 17.65 -11.27 -31.91
C SER A 67 17.49 -11.21 -30.40
N GLY A 68 17.72 -10.17 -29.72
CA GLY A 68 17.64 -9.97 -28.25
C GLY A 68 16.77 -10.97 -27.45
N VAL A 69 16.88 -10.96 -26.14
CA VAL A 69 16.02 -11.77 -25.26
C VAL A 69 14.86 -10.90 -24.82
N THR A 70 13.63 -11.38 -25.04
CA THR A 70 12.43 -10.66 -24.56
C THR A 70 12.11 -11.08 -23.14
N PHE A 71 11.88 -10.12 -22.29
CA PHE A 71 11.42 -10.29 -20.92
C PHE A 71 10.05 -9.67 -20.73
N THR A 72 9.15 -10.40 -20.11
CA THR A 72 7.89 -9.85 -19.58
C THR A 72 8.01 -9.76 -18.08
N PHE A 73 8.13 -8.55 -17.57
CA PHE A 73 8.20 -8.31 -16.14
C PHE A 73 6.83 -8.50 -15.49
N ARG A 74 6.84 -9.00 -14.26
CA ARG A 74 5.65 -9.21 -13.45
C ARG A 74 5.86 -8.64 -12.07
N HIS A 75 4.85 -7.97 -11.55
CA HIS A 75 4.81 -7.52 -10.17
C HIS A 75 4.68 -8.72 -9.23
N VAL A 76 5.50 -8.76 -8.20
CA VAL A 76 5.51 -9.85 -7.23
C VAL A 76 5.09 -9.43 -5.83
N LEU A 77 4.78 -8.15 -5.64
CA LEU A 77 4.17 -7.61 -4.44
C LEU A 77 2.65 -7.49 -4.59
N SER A 78 1.96 -7.14 -3.52
CA SER A 78 0.60 -6.60 -3.53
C SER A 78 0.68 -5.08 -3.44
N ARG A 79 -0.03 -4.36 -4.32
CA ARG A 79 -0.14 -2.91 -4.28
C ARG A 79 -1.47 -2.49 -3.69
N LEU A 80 -1.46 -1.55 -2.75
CA LEU A 80 -2.66 -1.03 -2.10
C LEU A 80 -2.72 0.48 -2.21
N THR A 81 -3.94 0.99 -2.46
CA THR A 81 -4.31 2.38 -2.30
C THR A 81 -5.58 2.48 -1.48
N PHE A 82 -5.79 3.62 -0.84
CA PHE A 82 -6.99 3.88 -0.07
C PHE A 82 -7.68 5.14 -0.56
N GLU A 83 -8.99 5.05 -0.69
CA GLU A 83 -9.89 6.20 -0.78
C GLU A 83 -10.84 6.18 0.43
N ALA A 84 -11.39 7.32 0.79
CA ALA A 84 -12.22 7.41 1.97
C ALA A 84 -13.38 8.36 1.83
N LYS A 85 -14.41 8.12 2.63
CA LYS A 85 -15.57 8.97 2.80
C LYS A 85 -16.11 8.87 4.23
N PRO A 86 -16.81 9.88 4.73
CA PRO A 86 -17.63 9.73 5.93
C PRO A 86 -18.78 8.74 5.69
N SER A 87 -19.25 8.09 6.76
CA SER A 87 -20.47 7.29 6.72
C SER A 87 -21.69 8.18 6.52
N VAL A 88 -22.80 7.57 6.10
CA VAL A 88 -24.07 8.29 5.83
C VAL A 88 -24.68 8.93 7.08
N GLU A 89 -24.30 8.46 8.27
CA GLU A 89 -24.76 9.02 9.55
C GLU A 89 -24.13 10.38 9.86
N LEU A 90 -23.00 10.72 9.22
CA LEU A 90 -22.32 12.00 9.36
C LEU A 90 -22.82 12.97 8.28
N SER A 91 -23.43 14.05 8.71
CA SER A 91 -23.91 15.07 7.78
C SER A 91 -22.74 15.95 7.35
N THR A 92 -22.34 15.85 6.10
CA THR A 92 -21.35 16.73 5.47
C THR A 92 -21.95 17.97 4.81
N THR A 93 -23.28 18.11 4.89
CA THR A 93 -24.01 19.21 4.28
C THR A 93 -24.13 20.36 5.25
N THR A 94 -23.80 21.56 4.80
CA THR A 94 -24.00 22.79 5.55
C THR A 94 -25.51 23.04 5.73
N GLY A 95 -25.93 23.30 6.94
CA GLY A 95 -27.35 23.55 7.24
C GLY A 95 -27.57 24.09 8.63
N ALA A 96 -28.81 24.12 9.10
CA ALA A 96 -29.19 24.60 10.43
C ALA A 96 -28.51 23.87 11.60
N LYS A 97 -27.98 22.68 11.34
CA LYS A 97 -27.24 21.85 12.32
C LYS A 97 -25.72 21.91 12.15
N GLY A 98 -25.21 22.87 11.37
CA GLY A 98 -23.80 22.99 11.08
C GLY A 98 -23.29 22.04 9.98
N THR A 99 -21.98 21.93 9.84
CA THR A 99 -21.31 21.05 8.87
C THR A 99 -20.33 20.15 9.60
N THR A 100 -20.42 18.85 9.34
CA THR A 100 -19.53 17.87 9.95
C THR A 100 -18.50 17.37 8.93
N TYR A 101 -17.25 17.33 9.35
CA TYR A 101 -16.12 16.81 8.56
C TYR A 101 -15.44 15.67 9.31
N VAL A 102 -14.91 14.73 8.57
CA VAL A 102 -13.94 13.76 9.09
C VAL A 102 -12.55 14.18 8.64
N MET A 103 -11.63 14.21 9.58
CA MET A 103 -10.24 14.61 9.40
C MET A 103 -9.35 13.41 9.70
N VAL A 104 -8.84 12.72 8.69
CA VAL A 104 -7.94 11.58 8.87
C VAL A 104 -6.53 12.11 9.09
N ARG A 105 -5.93 11.79 10.23
CA ARG A 105 -4.64 12.35 10.69
C ARG A 105 -3.48 11.38 10.54
N THR A 106 -3.67 10.13 10.96
CA THR A 106 -2.62 9.12 10.90
C THR A 106 -3.19 7.79 10.46
N ALA A 107 -2.32 6.95 9.91
CA ALA A 107 -2.63 5.57 9.61
C ALA A 107 -1.43 4.67 9.88
N LYS A 108 -1.67 3.48 10.47
CA LYS A 108 -0.63 2.48 10.78
C LYS A 108 -1.13 1.08 10.48
N ILE A 109 -0.27 0.25 9.91
CA ILE A 109 -0.52 -1.19 9.85
C ILE A 109 -0.04 -1.78 11.17
N LEU A 110 -0.96 -2.42 11.90
CA LEU A 110 -0.65 -2.96 13.22
C LEU A 110 0.06 -4.31 13.11
N GLN A 111 1.06 -4.48 13.96
CA GLN A 111 1.69 -5.75 14.22
C GLN A 111 0.91 -6.47 15.31
N SER A 112 0.18 -7.51 14.94
CA SER A 112 -0.61 -8.31 15.88
C SER A 112 0.15 -9.56 16.37
N SER A 113 -0.42 -10.29 17.34
CA SER A 113 0.10 -11.58 17.81
C SER A 113 0.10 -12.69 16.73
N SER A 114 -0.67 -12.49 15.67
CA SER A 114 -0.64 -13.33 14.45
C SER A 114 -0.35 -12.43 13.26
N PRO A 115 0.88 -11.94 13.12
CA PRO A 115 1.22 -10.91 12.16
C PRO A 115 1.17 -11.45 10.74
N LYS A 116 0.52 -10.70 9.88
CA LYS A 116 0.47 -10.95 8.44
C LYS A 116 1.20 -9.89 7.64
N PHE A 117 1.82 -8.95 8.33
CA PHE A 117 2.71 -7.99 7.71
C PHE A 117 4.15 -8.50 7.78
N TYR A 118 4.72 -8.77 6.61
CA TYR A 118 6.09 -9.27 6.49
C TYR A 118 7.03 -8.13 6.13
N LYS A 119 8.09 -7.99 6.92
CA LYS A 119 9.16 -7.03 6.68
C LYS A 119 10.07 -7.46 5.52
N SER A 120 10.33 -8.75 5.40
CA SER A 120 11.17 -9.29 4.34
C SER A 120 10.74 -10.70 3.94
N GLY A 121 11.20 -11.14 2.78
CA GLY A 121 11.00 -12.48 2.26
C GLY A 121 11.96 -12.79 1.15
N VAL A 122 12.04 -14.06 0.78
CA VAL A 122 12.87 -14.57 -0.31
C VAL A 122 11.96 -15.00 -1.45
N LEU A 123 12.15 -14.39 -2.61
CA LEU A 123 11.47 -14.73 -3.86
C LEU A 123 12.33 -15.69 -4.67
N ASP A 124 11.77 -16.82 -5.07
CA ASP A 124 12.39 -17.72 -6.05
C ASP A 124 12.00 -17.28 -7.48
N CYS A 125 12.97 -16.91 -8.30
CA CYS A 125 12.71 -16.46 -9.65
C CYS A 125 12.30 -17.61 -10.62
N ALA A 126 12.40 -18.87 -10.20
CA ALA A 126 11.97 -20.00 -11.05
C ALA A 126 10.45 -20.05 -11.20
N ASP A 127 9.74 -19.86 -10.10
CA ASP A 127 8.29 -20.04 -10.00
C ASP A 127 7.57 -18.84 -9.36
N GLU A 128 8.32 -17.79 -9.04
CA GLU A 128 7.81 -16.57 -8.39
C GLU A 128 7.22 -16.84 -6.99
N SER A 129 7.65 -17.90 -6.31
CA SER A 129 7.16 -18.22 -4.97
C SER A 129 7.92 -17.46 -3.88
N TRP A 130 7.20 -17.09 -2.83
CA TRP A 130 7.76 -16.45 -1.64
C TRP A 130 8.01 -17.47 -0.53
N SER A 131 9.19 -17.39 0.08
CA SER A 131 9.60 -18.22 1.21
C SER A 131 10.34 -17.37 2.25
N GLY A 132 10.70 -17.97 3.38
CA GLY A 132 11.53 -17.30 4.40
C GLY A 132 10.98 -15.95 4.86
N LYS A 133 9.66 -15.79 4.87
CA LYS A 133 9.02 -14.53 5.23
C LYS A 133 9.27 -14.20 6.70
N VAL A 134 9.78 -12.99 6.95
CA VAL A 134 10.07 -12.48 8.29
C VAL A 134 9.03 -11.42 8.65
N THR A 135 8.36 -11.60 9.77
CA THR A 135 7.38 -10.63 10.27
C THR A 135 8.06 -9.35 10.75
N ALA A 136 7.36 -8.23 10.66
CA ALA A 136 7.78 -6.99 11.28
C ALA A 136 7.76 -7.10 12.81
N THR A 137 8.59 -6.32 13.50
CA THR A 137 8.68 -6.31 14.97
C THR A 137 7.85 -5.22 15.63
N GLY A 138 7.23 -4.35 14.86
CA GLY A 138 6.40 -3.24 15.35
C GLY A 138 5.43 -2.75 14.28
N ASP A 139 4.56 -1.84 14.66
CA ASP A 139 3.61 -1.23 13.75
C ASP A 139 4.31 -0.51 12.61
N TYR A 140 3.71 -0.53 11.44
CA TYR A 140 4.22 0.16 10.26
C TYR A 140 3.44 1.44 10.04
N ASP A 141 4.11 2.58 10.24
CA ASP A 141 3.52 3.91 10.06
C ASP A 141 3.42 4.24 8.56
N ILE A 142 2.19 4.39 8.07
CA ILE A 142 1.90 4.77 6.69
C ILE A 142 1.36 6.20 6.57
N THR A 143 1.47 7.00 7.65
CA THR A 143 0.98 8.38 7.67
C THR A 143 1.61 9.24 6.57
N LYS A 144 2.87 9.00 6.24
CA LYS A 144 3.58 9.79 5.22
C LYS A 144 3.05 9.64 3.79
N VAL A 145 2.35 8.56 3.47
CA VAL A 145 1.70 8.43 2.16
C VAL A 145 0.35 9.13 2.10
N LEU A 146 -0.20 9.57 3.24
CA LEU A 146 -1.45 10.29 3.26
C LEU A 146 -1.27 11.70 2.67
N ALA A 147 -2.24 12.13 1.87
CA ALA A 147 -2.30 13.46 1.27
C ALA A 147 -2.71 14.51 2.32
N LEU A 148 -1.91 14.66 3.37
CA LEU A 148 -2.19 15.58 4.47
C LEU A 148 -2.07 17.02 4.01
N THR A 149 -3.05 17.84 4.42
CA THR A 149 -3.07 19.29 4.20
C THR A 149 -3.26 20.02 5.53
N ASP A 150 -2.80 21.26 5.61
CA ASP A 150 -3.00 22.09 6.79
C ASP A 150 -4.45 22.61 6.82
N GLU A 151 -5.29 22.02 7.67
CA GLU A 151 -6.72 22.30 7.78
C GLU A 151 -7.08 23.34 8.86
N LYS A 152 -6.13 24.17 9.30
CA LYS A 152 -6.34 25.20 10.32
C LYS A 152 -7.51 26.14 10.05
N ALA A 153 -7.80 26.41 8.78
CA ALA A 153 -8.86 27.32 8.40
C ALA A 153 -10.28 26.86 8.78
N ILE A 154 -10.45 25.54 9.08
CA ILE A 154 -11.75 24.98 9.45
C ILE A 154 -12.01 25.16 10.93
N VAL A 155 -10.97 25.05 11.70
CA VAL A 155 -11.00 25.21 13.14
C VAL A 155 -10.39 26.58 13.40
N ASN A 156 -11.23 27.59 13.59
CA ASN A 156 -10.77 28.91 14.03
C ASN A 156 -10.02 28.75 15.34
N THR A 157 -8.80 28.36 15.22
CA THR A 157 -7.84 27.96 16.23
C THR A 157 -8.10 28.39 17.62
N PRO A 158 -8.25 27.47 18.45
CA PRO A 158 -8.08 27.72 19.84
C PRO A 158 -6.77 27.16 20.35
N ALA A 159 -6.53 27.53 21.57
CA ALA A 159 -5.38 27.17 22.34
C ALA A 159 -4.98 25.68 22.37
N ASP A 160 -5.87 24.79 21.98
CA ASP A 160 -5.64 23.34 21.96
C ASP A 160 -4.80 22.87 20.76
N HIS A 161 -4.64 23.71 19.74
CA HIS A 161 -3.79 23.46 18.56
C HIS A 161 -2.61 24.44 18.52
N THR A 162 -2.03 24.72 19.65
CA THR A 162 -0.97 25.73 19.85
C THR A 162 0.34 25.42 19.14
N SER A 163 0.50 24.25 18.60
CA SER A 163 1.72 23.87 17.88
C SER A 163 1.42 23.47 16.43
N ASN A 164 1.25 24.45 15.63
CA ASN A 164 1.73 24.53 14.28
C ASN A 164 1.04 23.85 13.12
N LYS A 165 0.40 22.69 13.18
CA LYS A 165 -0.21 22.11 11.99
C LYS A 165 -1.31 21.14 12.38
N TYR A 166 -2.49 21.37 11.87
CA TYR A 166 -3.55 20.38 11.87
C TYR A 166 -3.50 19.64 10.53
N ASP A 167 -2.46 18.84 10.36
CA ASP A 167 -2.29 18.07 9.13
C ASP A 167 -3.31 16.93 9.11
N ALA A 168 -4.19 16.95 8.13
CA ALA A 168 -5.22 15.93 7.95
C ALA A 168 -5.63 15.79 6.49
N VAL A 169 -6.24 14.64 6.14
CA VAL A 169 -7.04 14.50 4.93
C VAL A 169 -8.49 14.77 5.29
N LYS A 170 -9.05 15.85 4.75
CA LYS A 170 -10.43 16.26 5.01
C LYS A 170 -11.41 15.54 4.10
N LEU A 171 -12.35 14.83 4.69
CA LEU A 171 -13.43 14.14 3.99
C LEU A 171 -14.69 15.00 4.01
N THR A 172 -15.15 15.44 2.83
CA THR A 172 -16.24 16.42 2.68
C THR A 172 -17.51 15.86 2.06
N SER A 173 -17.49 14.60 1.57
CA SER A 173 -18.64 13.97 0.92
C SER A 173 -18.83 12.55 1.42
N ASN A 174 -20.03 12.23 1.86
CA ASN A 174 -20.40 10.86 2.23
C ASN A 174 -20.84 9.99 1.03
N THR A 175 -20.91 10.56 -0.17
CA THR A 175 -21.27 9.85 -1.40
C THR A 175 -20.10 9.62 -2.32
N THR A 176 -19.16 10.55 -2.37
CA THR A 176 -18.00 10.51 -3.26
C THR A 176 -16.72 10.33 -2.45
N PRO A 177 -16.10 9.14 -2.50
CA PRO A 177 -14.81 8.93 -1.84
C PRO A 177 -13.72 9.81 -2.44
N ILE A 178 -12.75 10.19 -1.62
CA ILE A 178 -11.53 10.87 -2.06
C ILE A 178 -10.32 10.01 -1.78
N THR A 179 -9.28 10.13 -2.59
CA THR A 179 -8.02 9.42 -2.39
C THR A 179 -7.35 9.89 -1.10
N LEU A 180 -6.99 8.93 -0.23
CA LEU A 180 -6.25 9.23 1.00
C LEU A 180 -4.77 9.43 0.75
N PHE A 181 -4.21 8.85 -0.31
CA PHE A 181 -2.78 8.88 -0.59
C PHE A 181 -2.39 10.07 -1.46
N THR A 182 -1.18 10.52 -1.27
CA THR A 182 -0.52 11.44 -2.19
C THR A 182 -0.47 10.82 -3.58
N SER A 183 -0.58 11.65 -4.62
CA SER A 183 -0.58 11.18 -6.00
C SER A 183 0.67 10.36 -6.32
N ASN A 184 0.47 9.22 -6.95
CA ASN A 184 1.52 8.25 -7.33
C ASN A 184 2.25 7.57 -6.16
N GLU A 185 1.73 7.66 -4.96
CA GLU A 185 2.23 6.89 -3.83
C GLU A 185 1.34 5.67 -3.56
N TYR A 186 1.98 4.56 -3.23
CA TYR A 186 1.34 3.26 -3.05
C TYR A 186 1.95 2.53 -1.88
N LEU A 187 1.19 1.64 -1.26
CA LEU A 187 1.74 0.63 -0.36
C LEU A 187 2.06 -0.63 -1.15
N PHE A 188 3.28 -1.10 -1.02
CA PHE A 188 3.71 -2.38 -1.57
C PHE A 188 3.97 -3.35 -0.42
N LEU A 189 3.23 -4.45 -0.38
CA LEU A 189 3.33 -5.43 0.70
C LEU A 189 3.72 -6.79 0.13
N ILE A 190 4.54 -7.54 0.88
CA ILE A 190 4.86 -8.92 0.55
C ILE A 190 3.58 -9.75 0.66
N PRO A 191 3.16 -10.44 -0.40
CA PRO A 191 1.89 -11.14 -0.42
C PRO A 191 1.89 -12.33 0.53
N GLU A 192 0.72 -12.66 1.08
CA GLU A 192 0.56 -13.89 1.85
C GLU A 192 0.46 -15.11 0.96
N THR A 193 -0.21 -14.94 -0.17
CA THR A 193 -0.55 -16.05 -1.07
C THR A 193 0.19 -15.93 -2.37
N ALA A 194 0.60 -17.10 -2.90
CA ALA A 194 1.15 -17.19 -4.24
C ALA A 194 0.10 -16.75 -5.29
N LYS A 195 0.57 -16.34 -6.46
CA LYS A 195 -0.24 -15.89 -7.59
C LYS A 195 -1.38 -16.86 -7.98
N THR A 196 -1.17 -18.15 -7.83
CA THR A 196 -2.10 -19.22 -8.22
C THR A 196 -2.75 -19.92 -7.03
N GLY A 197 -2.41 -19.53 -5.81
CA GLY A 197 -2.93 -20.17 -4.61
C GLY A 197 -4.34 -19.66 -4.24
N THR A 198 -5.21 -20.59 -3.88
CA THR A 198 -6.46 -20.31 -3.17
C THR A 198 -6.21 -19.99 -1.69
N GLY A 199 -5.01 -19.47 -1.39
CA GLY A 199 -4.64 -19.09 -0.05
C GLY A 199 -5.63 -18.09 0.52
N THR A 200 -6.26 -18.47 1.56
CA THR A 200 -7.16 -17.62 2.32
C THR A 200 -6.32 -16.85 3.33
N THR A 201 -6.06 -15.57 3.05
CA THR A 201 -5.84 -14.68 4.20
C THR A 201 -7.08 -14.78 5.05
N SER A 202 -6.92 -15.13 6.31
CA SER A 202 -8.06 -15.08 7.23
C SER A 202 -8.55 -13.64 7.33
N ALA A 203 -9.86 -13.44 7.28
CA ALA A 203 -10.43 -12.10 7.41
C ALA A 203 -9.88 -11.44 8.68
N GLY A 204 -9.30 -10.26 8.53
CA GLY A 204 -8.75 -9.50 9.64
C GLY A 204 -7.29 -9.78 10.01
N ASP A 205 -6.55 -10.44 9.14
CA ASP A 205 -5.11 -10.68 9.35
C ASP A 205 -4.28 -9.40 9.27
N VAL A 206 -4.66 -8.47 8.39
CA VAL A 206 -4.05 -7.14 8.31
C VAL A 206 -5.00 -6.12 8.91
N THR A 207 -4.57 -5.49 9.99
CA THR A 207 -5.34 -4.45 10.68
C THR A 207 -4.68 -3.11 10.47
N ILE A 208 -5.46 -2.11 10.10
CA ILE A 208 -5.00 -0.73 9.94
C ILE A 208 -5.66 0.10 11.04
N ARG A 209 -4.86 0.80 11.82
CA ARG A 209 -5.31 1.79 12.80
C ARG A 209 -5.34 3.15 12.16
N PHE A 210 -6.44 3.86 12.33
CA PHE A 210 -6.62 5.25 11.94
C PHE A 210 -6.84 6.11 13.17
N ASP A 211 -6.13 7.23 13.24
CA ASP A 211 -6.50 8.34 14.12
C ASP A 211 -7.18 9.40 13.26
N TYR A 212 -8.38 9.78 13.64
CA TYR A 212 -9.17 10.77 12.94
C TYR A 212 -10.01 11.60 13.90
N ASP A 213 -10.40 12.77 13.44
CA ASP A 213 -11.28 13.66 14.17
C ASP A 213 -12.59 13.85 13.44
N ILE A 214 -13.67 13.90 14.19
CA ILE A 214 -14.97 14.38 13.71
C ILE A 214 -15.08 15.83 14.16
N VAL A 215 -15.16 16.75 13.21
CA VAL A 215 -15.24 18.19 13.43
C VAL A 215 -16.59 18.69 12.97
N THR A 216 -17.39 19.22 13.89
CA THR A 216 -18.65 19.89 13.59
C THR A 216 -18.46 21.38 13.73
N VAL A 217 -18.69 22.13 12.65
CA VAL A 217 -18.66 23.60 12.64
C VAL A 217 -20.10 24.09 12.70
N ASP A 218 -20.44 24.79 13.78
CA ASP A 218 -21.77 25.34 14.00
C ASP A 218 -21.65 26.63 14.80
N THR A 219 -22.23 27.72 14.31
CA THR A 219 -22.25 29.04 14.98
C THR A 219 -23.01 29.03 16.29
N ALA A 220 -23.90 28.06 16.51
CA ALA A 220 -24.61 27.90 17.80
C ALA A 220 -23.69 27.34 18.90
N LEU A 221 -22.54 26.78 18.56
CA LEU A 221 -21.54 26.34 19.54
C LEU A 221 -20.75 27.55 20.05
N GLY A 222 -20.53 27.62 21.35
CA GLY A 222 -19.85 28.77 21.98
C GLY A 222 -18.44 29.07 21.43
N LYS A 223 -17.75 28.03 20.90
CA LYS A 223 -16.47 28.16 20.18
C LYS A 223 -16.63 28.17 18.66
N GLY A 224 -17.84 28.00 18.13
CA GLY A 224 -18.12 27.87 16.70
C GLY A 224 -17.85 26.48 16.13
N TYR A 225 -17.35 25.54 16.92
CA TYR A 225 -17.06 24.15 16.50
C TYR A 225 -16.96 23.20 17.70
N ALA A 226 -17.06 21.90 17.40
CA ALA A 226 -16.76 20.81 18.31
C ALA A 226 -15.84 19.81 17.62
N ILE A 227 -14.89 19.23 18.35
CA ILE A 227 -13.98 18.20 17.86
C ILE A 227 -14.08 17.00 18.78
N THR A 228 -14.17 15.81 18.16
CA THR A 228 -14.09 14.53 18.85
C THR A 228 -13.01 13.68 18.22
N HIS A 229 -12.04 13.28 19.03
CA HIS A 229 -10.92 12.45 18.60
C HIS A 229 -11.28 10.97 18.65
N HIS A 230 -10.92 10.24 17.62
CA HIS A 230 -11.16 8.80 17.50
C HIS A 230 -9.88 8.08 17.08
N THR A 231 -9.67 6.91 17.69
CA THR A 231 -8.69 5.91 17.26
C THR A 231 -9.43 4.61 17.02
N THR A 232 -9.40 4.10 15.80
CA THR A 232 -10.19 2.93 15.43
C THR A 232 -9.39 1.99 14.53
N ASP A 233 -9.55 0.70 14.77
CA ASP A 233 -8.93 -0.37 14.00
C ASP A 233 -9.88 -0.89 12.93
N ALA A 234 -9.41 -0.94 11.69
CA ALA A 234 -10.13 -1.51 10.56
C ALA A 234 -9.35 -2.70 10.00
N LYS A 235 -10.05 -3.78 9.66
CA LYS A 235 -9.45 -5.02 9.15
C LYS A 235 -9.62 -5.12 7.65
N LEU A 236 -8.53 -5.43 6.94
CA LEU A 236 -8.62 -5.73 5.51
C LEU A 236 -9.44 -7.00 5.29
N PRO A 237 -10.24 -7.05 4.21
CA PRO A 237 -11.00 -8.25 3.86
C PRO A 237 -10.09 -9.45 3.60
N ALA A 238 -10.65 -10.65 3.69
CA ALA A 238 -9.95 -11.88 3.34
C ALA A 238 -9.44 -11.84 1.89
N GLY A 239 -8.23 -12.33 1.67
CA GLY A 239 -7.60 -12.33 0.34
C GLY A 239 -7.02 -10.97 -0.09
N ALA A 240 -6.84 -10.05 0.85
CA ALA A 240 -6.38 -8.69 0.61
C ALA A 240 -4.97 -8.56 0.03
N LEU A 241 -4.13 -9.57 0.14
CA LEU A 241 -2.73 -9.48 -0.26
C LEU A 241 -2.36 -10.60 -1.26
N LYS A 242 -2.85 -10.50 -2.49
CA LYS A 242 -2.48 -11.40 -3.57
C LYS A 242 -1.30 -10.85 -4.35
N GLN A 243 -0.39 -11.73 -4.72
CA GLN A 243 0.76 -11.39 -5.53
C GLN A 243 0.36 -10.83 -6.90
N GLY A 244 1.00 -9.74 -7.30
CA GLY A 244 0.78 -9.11 -8.60
C GLY A 244 -0.59 -8.48 -8.77
N VAL A 245 -1.30 -8.17 -7.68
CA VAL A 245 -2.62 -7.54 -7.73
C VAL A 245 -2.58 -6.18 -7.06
N ALA A 246 -3.17 -5.20 -7.74
CA ALA A 246 -3.37 -3.85 -7.22
C ALA A 246 -4.80 -3.72 -6.71
N TYR A 247 -4.94 -3.27 -5.48
CA TYR A 247 -6.22 -3.06 -4.83
C TYR A 247 -6.41 -1.59 -4.46
N LYS A 248 -7.63 -1.10 -4.67
CA LYS A 248 -8.11 0.15 -4.11
C LYS A 248 -9.24 -0.13 -3.13
N TYR A 249 -9.02 0.19 -1.87
CA TYR A 249 -10.01 0.02 -0.80
C TYR A 249 -10.71 1.34 -0.51
N THR A 250 -12.03 1.31 -0.41
CA THR A 250 -12.80 2.44 0.11
C THR A 250 -12.98 2.26 1.62
N ILE A 251 -12.60 3.28 2.38
CA ILE A 251 -12.71 3.32 3.84
C ILE A 251 -13.86 4.26 4.20
N GLU A 252 -14.78 3.76 5.00
CA GLU A 252 -15.92 4.53 5.49
C GLU A 252 -15.72 4.83 6.98
N PHE A 253 -15.62 6.12 7.32
CA PHE A 253 -15.42 6.61 8.68
C PHE A 253 -16.74 6.98 9.32
N GLY A 254 -17.12 6.27 10.37
CA GLY A 254 -18.32 6.52 11.19
C GLY A 254 -18.00 7.15 12.55
N ILE A 255 -19.03 7.32 13.36
CA ILE A 255 -18.90 7.88 14.71
C ILE A 255 -18.12 6.92 15.63
N ASN A 256 -18.38 5.62 15.53
CA ASN A 256 -17.81 4.61 16.43
C ASN A 256 -17.07 3.49 15.70
N GLU A 257 -17.04 3.51 14.39
CA GLU A 257 -16.43 2.45 13.60
C GLU A 257 -15.78 2.98 12.32
N VAL A 258 -14.78 2.23 11.85
CA VAL A 258 -14.21 2.40 10.51
C VAL A 258 -14.41 1.08 9.76
N LYS A 259 -15.01 1.16 8.58
CA LYS A 259 -15.24 0.02 7.71
C LYS A 259 -14.34 0.07 6.50
N ILE A 260 -13.69 -1.04 6.18
CA ILE A 260 -13.03 -1.23 4.89
C ILE A 260 -13.99 -2.01 4.00
N LEU A 261 -14.40 -1.39 2.91
CA LEU A 261 -15.33 -1.99 1.96
C LEU A 261 -14.62 -2.96 1.02
N THR A 262 -15.38 -3.74 0.25
CA THR A 262 -14.83 -4.62 -0.78
C THR A 262 -13.97 -3.82 -1.75
N PRO A 263 -12.73 -4.24 -2.02
CA PRO A 263 -11.84 -3.47 -2.88
C PRO A 263 -12.23 -3.57 -4.35
N ALA A 264 -11.92 -2.51 -5.07
CA ALA A 264 -11.78 -2.59 -6.52
C ALA A 264 -10.39 -3.14 -6.84
N VAL A 265 -10.30 -4.00 -7.86
CA VAL A 265 -9.02 -4.42 -8.45
C VAL A 265 -8.67 -3.40 -9.51
N GLU A 266 -7.54 -2.74 -9.34
CA GLU A 266 -7.02 -1.78 -10.32
C GLU A 266 -6.11 -2.47 -11.33
N ASN A 267 -6.03 -1.91 -12.53
CA ASN A 267 -4.98 -2.29 -13.46
C ASN A 267 -3.66 -1.72 -12.94
N TRP A 268 -2.68 -2.59 -12.70
CA TRP A 268 -1.34 -2.16 -12.27
C TRP A 268 -0.55 -1.49 -13.41
N GLY A 269 -1.09 -1.49 -14.58
CA GLY A 269 -0.50 -1.10 -15.86
C GLY A 269 -0.27 -2.33 -16.71
N SER A 270 -0.63 -2.25 -17.98
CA SER A 270 -0.13 -3.21 -18.97
C SER A 270 1.33 -2.84 -19.22
N GLU A 271 2.25 -3.56 -18.59
CA GLU A 271 3.65 -3.43 -18.97
C GLU A 271 3.77 -3.88 -20.42
N ALA A 272 4.09 -2.95 -21.30
CA ALA A 272 4.49 -3.30 -22.64
C ALA A 272 5.75 -4.16 -22.52
N PRO A 273 5.86 -5.28 -23.26
CA PRO A 273 7.07 -6.08 -23.24
C PRO A 273 8.26 -5.18 -23.61
N GLY A 274 9.13 -4.94 -22.64
CA GLY A 274 10.36 -4.19 -22.87
C GLY A 274 11.32 -5.07 -23.65
N ASN A 275 11.59 -4.73 -24.89
CA ASN A 275 12.68 -5.33 -25.64
C ASN A 275 13.99 -4.72 -25.14
N ILE A 276 14.74 -5.45 -24.35
CA ILE A 276 16.12 -5.09 -24.04
C ILE A 276 16.99 -5.77 -25.10
N THR A 277 17.52 -4.97 -26.00
CA THR A 277 18.59 -5.42 -26.91
C THR A 277 19.90 -5.28 -26.16
N VAL A 278 20.56 -6.39 -25.86
CA VAL A 278 21.90 -6.43 -25.27
C VAL A 278 22.92 -6.64 -26.38
#